data_d92a8d332b444801af1b88829481cfa2
#
_entry.id   d92a8d332b444801af1b88829481cfa2
#
_cell.length_a   1.000
_cell.length_b   1.000
_cell.length_c   1.000
_cell.angle_alpha   90.00
_cell.angle_beta   90.00
_cell.angle_gamma   90.00
#
_symmetry.space_group_name_H-M   'P 1'
#
loop_
_entity.id
_entity.type
_entity.pdbx_description
1 polymer ?
#
loop_
_entity_poly.entity_id
_entity_poly.type
_entity_poly.pdbx_seq_one_letter_code
_entity_poly.pdbx_strand_id
1 'polypeptide(L)'
;MIVARPPSKVRPVGPASRAVALTAAAAIALAGFPAQAQTGSAAGIPMIRDAEIEQLLRDYTQPILRVAGLSQQNVQVVIINQNVFNAFVMDAHRIFIFTGALKQATTPNQIIGVLAHETGHIVGGHLSKMRQELANAQTAAIVAMLLGIGAVVAGARSNNISNGMEMGNIGAAVVNAPQSYLEHTLLAYQRAQEEQADRAGVRFLTMTGQSAKGMYDTFKRFADEMMFSAAYIDPYVQNHPMPAERMAALTELVKTPYWDKKDPPELQFRHDMMRAKLYGFTERSDAVMRRYPSSDTSLPARYARAISAYRFGDLRAALAQIDSLIEALPNYPYLYELKGQALLENGHAAEAIAPLRHAIQLAPNPALIQILLAQALIATNNPKMAAEAVPLLRAAIIKEPESGDAYEQLAMAYGRNGDLADADLASAQAAFARGDNKTARELAARAKTRFPIGSPGWVRADDIVAFNKNVKQNPLKNGP
;
A
#
# COMPACT_ATOMS: atom_id res chain seq x y z
N MET A 1 -2.25 -42.96 37.54
CA MET A 1 -2.45 -41.82 38.46
C MET A 1 -1.60 -40.69 37.95
N ILE A 2 -2.17 -39.78 37.16
CA ILE A 2 -1.49 -38.59 36.64
C ILE A 2 -2.27 -37.42 37.26
N VAL A 3 -1.60 -36.64 38.12
CA VAL A 3 -2.14 -35.49 38.81
C VAL A 3 -2.15 -34.29 37.87
N ALA A 4 -3.33 -33.77 37.56
CA ALA A 4 -3.51 -32.53 36.81
C ALA A 4 -3.17 -31.30 37.69
N ARG A 5 -2.33 -30.42 37.20
CA ARG A 5 -2.08 -29.10 37.82
C ARG A 5 -3.24 -28.15 37.51
N PRO A 6 -3.69 -27.31 38.45
CA PRO A 6 -4.73 -26.32 38.20
C PRO A 6 -4.21 -25.15 37.38
N PRO A 7 -5.07 -24.44 36.59
CA PRO A 7 -4.67 -23.31 35.79
C PRO A 7 -4.33 -22.10 36.66
N SER A 8 -3.24 -21.41 36.29
CA SER A 8 -2.79 -20.18 36.94
C SER A 8 -3.81 -19.06 36.69
N LYS A 9 -4.23 -18.39 37.74
CA LYS A 9 -5.11 -17.21 37.72
C LYS A 9 -4.42 -16.06 36.98
N VAL A 10 -5.00 -15.63 35.85
CA VAL A 10 -4.63 -14.40 35.20
C VAL A 10 -5.04 -13.22 36.10
N ARG A 11 -4.06 -12.42 36.51
CA ARG A 11 -4.32 -11.20 37.28
C ARG A 11 -4.93 -10.14 36.34
N PRO A 12 -5.97 -9.40 36.75
CA PRO A 12 -6.51 -8.32 35.97
C PRO A 12 -5.47 -7.19 35.83
N VAL A 13 -5.26 -6.73 34.62
CA VAL A 13 -4.37 -5.61 34.29
C VAL A 13 -5.02 -4.33 34.81
N GLY A 14 -4.35 -3.61 35.71
CA GLY A 14 -4.87 -2.41 36.36
C GLY A 14 -4.93 -1.18 35.41
N PRO A 15 -5.64 -0.13 35.82
CA PRO A 15 -5.86 1.07 34.95
C PRO A 15 -4.57 1.78 34.52
N ALA A 16 -3.48 1.64 35.27
CA ALA A 16 -2.18 2.22 34.93
C ALA A 16 -1.54 1.61 33.66
N SER A 17 -1.80 0.32 33.36
CA SER A 17 -1.29 -0.33 32.15
C SER A 17 -2.10 0.02 30.88
N ARG A 18 -3.34 0.48 31.05
CA ARG A 18 -4.15 1.00 29.92
C ARG A 18 -3.68 2.39 29.47
N ALA A 19 -3.26 3.23 30.42
CA ALA A 19 -2.66 4.54 30.12
C ALA A 19 -1.32 4.41 29.38
N VAL A 20 -0.48 3.43 29.75
CA VAL A 20 0.81 3.15 29.08
C VAL A 20 0.62 2.61 27.65
N ALA A 21 -0.43 1.82 27.38
CA ALA A 21 -0.74 1.34 26.04
C ALA A 21 -1.25 2.46 25.12
N LEU A 22 -2.05 3.39 25.66
CA LEU A 22 -2.53 4.58 24.92
C LEU A 22 -1.42 5.60 24.69
N THR A 23 -0.51 5.80 25.64
CA THR A 23 0.66 6.67 25.44
C THR A 23 1.70 6.05 24.51
N ALA A 24 1.85 4.72 24.44
CA ALA A 24 2.70 4.06 23.46
C ALA A 24 2.15 4.19 22.03
N ALA A 25 0.84 4.13 21.82
CA ALA A 25 0.22 4.37 20.52
C ALA A 25 0.35 5.85 20.08
N ALA A 26 0.18 6.79 20.99
CA ALA A 26 0.41 8.22 20.74
C ALA A 26 1.92 8.54 20.59
N ALA A 27 2.81 7.88 21.33
CA ALA A 27 4.25 8.06 21.20
C ALA A 27 4.82 7.46 19.91
N ILE A 28 4.21 6.42 19.34
CA ILE A 28 4.57 5.90 18.01
C ILE A 28 4.11 6.88 16.91
N ALA A 29 3.00 7.60 17.11
CA ALA A 29 2.58 8.68 16.22
C ALA A 29 3.42 9.98 16.42
N LEU A 30 4.00 10.18 17.61
CA LEU A 30 4.82 11.34 17.98
C LEU A 30 6.34 11.08 17.89
N ALA A 31 6.78 9.81 17.84
CA ALA A 31 8.14 9.49 17.44
C ALA A 31 8.26 9.94 15.98
N GLY A 32 8.73 11.15 15.79
CA GLY A 32 8.93 11.75 14.49
C GLY A 32 9.64 10.77 13.58
N PHE A 33 8.89 10.17 12.66
CA PHE A 33 9.52 9.68 11.46
C PHE A 33 10.28 10.88 10.91
N PRO A 34 11.62 10.83 10.76
CA PRO A 34 12.30 11.88 10.06
C PRO A 34 11.56 12.01 8.74
N ALA A 35 11.18 13.23 8.37
CA ALA A 35 10.54 13.54 7.10
C ALA A 35 11.55 13.24 5.98
N GLN A 36 11.81 11.96 5.79
CA GLN A 36 12.47 11.44 4.61
C GLN A 36 11.36 11.29 3.59
N ALA A 37 11.32 12.21 2.65
CA ALA A 37 10.73 11.94 1.35
C ALA A 37 11.48 10.74 0.76
N GLN A 38 11.04 9.54 1.12
CA GLN A 38 11.48 8.31 0.49
C GLN A 38 10.76 8.22 -0.85
N THR A 39 11.38 8.79 -1.89
CA THR A 39 11.28 8.27 -3.23
C THR A 39 12.20 7.03 -3.25
N GLY A 40 11.70 5.91 -2.78
CA GLY A 40 12.41 4.65 -2.76
C GLY A 40 11.47 3.63 -2.14
N SER A 41 11.45 2.42 -2.66
CA SER A 41 10.69 1.32 -2.11
C SER A 41 10.75 1.38 -0.58
N ALA A 42 9.60 1.33 0.08
CA ALA A 42 9.52 1.28 1.53
C ALA A 42 10.23 0.00 1.97
N ALA A 43 11.51 0.08 2.25
CA ALA A 43 12.35 -1.04 2.61
C ALA A 43 11.74 -1.71 3.84
N GLY A 44 11.15 -2.90 3.67
CA GLY A 44 10.52 -3.68 4.71
C GLY A 44 9.00 -3.82 4.64
N ILE A 45 8.28 -3.10 3.79
CA ILE A 45 6.83 -3.31 3.61
C ILE A 45 6.61 -4.42 2.59
N PRO A 46 5.93 -5.53 2.96
CA PRO A 46 5.70 -6.64 2.03
C PRO A 46 4.64 -6.25 0.98
N MET A 47 5.07 -5.69 -0.15
CA MET A 47 4.19 -5.34 -1.26
C MET A 47 3.93 -6.54 -2.17
N ILE A 48 2.73 -6.59 -2.75
CA ILE A 48 2.37 -7.52 -3.82
C ILE A 48 2.29 -6.72 -5.13
N ARG A 49 2.86 -7.28 -6.18
CA ARG A 49 2.72 -6.84 -7.56
C ARG A 49 1.99 -7.93 -8.33
N ASP A 50 0.87 -7.58 -8.95
CA ASP A 50 0.04 -8.53 -9.68
C ASP A 50 -0.74 -7.83 -10.78
N ALA A 51 -0.59 -8.30 -12.02
CA ALA A 51 -1.17 -7.64 -13.20
C ALA A 51 -2.71 -7.62 -13.19
N GLU A 52 -3.35 -8.68 -12.70
CA GLU A 52 -4.81 -8.79 -12.62
C GLU A 52 -5.38 -7.86 -11.56
N ILE A 53 -4.82 -7.92 -10.35
CA ILE A 53 -5.31 -7.15 -9.21
C ILE A 53 -5.06 -5.66 -9.43
N GLU A 54 -3.87 -5.28 -9.88
CA GLU A 54 -3.54 -3.88 -10.16
C GLU A 54 -4.40 -3.30 -11.27
N GLN A 55 -4.69 -4.09 -12.33
CA GLN A 55 -5.60 -3.64 -13.38
C GLN A 55 -7.03 -3.45 -12.85
N LEU A 56 -7.53 -4.37 -12.04
CA LEU A 56 -8.86 -4.25 -11.44
C LEU A 56 -8.95 -3.02 -10.51
N LEU A 57 -7.95 -2.80 -9.67
CA LEU A 57 -7.89 -1.63 -8.79
C LEU A 57 -7.78 -0.33 -9.59
N ARG A 58 -7.08 -0.33 -10.71
CA ARG A 58 -7.05 0.79 -11.65
C ARG A 58 -8.44 1.09 -12.24
N ASP A 59 -9.16 0.04 -12.65
CA ASP A 59 -10.52 0.19 -13.17
C ASP A 59 -11.49 0.71 -12.10
N TYR A 60 -11.28 0.37 -10.83
CA TYR A 60 -12.04 0.91 -9.70
C TYR A 60 -11.75 2.39 -9.44
N THR A 61 -10.48 2.79 -9.49
CA THR A 61 -10.06 4.13 -9.09
C THR A 61 -10.14 5.17 -10.19
N GLN A 62 -9.87 4.81 -11.45
CA GLN A 62 -9.81 5.79 -12.53
C GLN A 62 -11.07 6.66 -12.69
N PRO A 63 -12.30 6.13 -12.63
CA PRO A 63 -13.51 6.96 -12.68
C PRO A 63 -13.54 7.99 -11.54
N ILE A 64 -13.15 7.57 -10.34
CA ILE A 64 -13.10 8.42 -9.13
C ILE A 64 -12.05 9.51 -9.29
N LEU A 65 -10.82 9.14 -9.67
CA LEU A 65 -9.72 10.08 -9.87
C LEU A 65 -10.05 11.14 -10.93
N ARG A 66 -10.80 10.75 -11.97
CA ARG A 66 -11.24 11.68 -13.02
C ARG A 66 -12.16 12.76 -12.46
N VAL A 67 -13.19 12.39 -11.72
CA VAL A 67 -14.14 13.35 -11.14
C VAL A 67 -13.54 14.11 -9.95
N ALA A 68 -12.52 13.56 -9.31
CA ALA A 68 -11.76 14.22 -8.26
C ALA A 68 -10.73 15.24 -8.78
N GLY A 69 -10.53 15.36 -10.11
CA GLY A 69 -9.54 16.25 -10.70
C GLY A 69 -8.08 15.76 -10.60
N LEU A 70 -7.88 14.47 -10.33
CA LEU A 70 -6.57 13.87 -10.10
C LEU A 70 -6.03 13.06 -11.30
N SER A 71 -6.67 13.13 -12.46
CA SER A 71 -6.31 12.32 -13.65
C SER A 71 -4.85 12.48 -14.10
N GLN A 72 -4.25 13.64 -13.87
CA GLN A 72 -2.87 13.95 -14.27
C GLN A 72 -1.84 13.67 -13.16
N GLN A 73 -2.27 13.31 -11.97
CA GLN A 73 -1.37 13.15 -10.82
C GLN A 73 -0.80 11.75 -10.66
N ASN A 74 -1.11 10.83 -11.59
CA ASN A 74 -0.64 9.45 -11.58
C ASN A 74 -0.82 8.76 -10.21
N VAL A 75 -2.01 8.90 -9.61
CA VAL A 75 -2.32 8.23 -8.34
C VAL A 75 -2.37 6.73 -8.56
N GLN A 76 -1.60 6.00 -7.76
CA GLN A 76 -1.49 4.54 -7.82
C GLN A 76 -2.07 3.87 -6.58
N VAL A 77 -2.63 2.68 -6.74
CA VAL A 77 -3.02 1.82 -5.62
C VAL A 77 -1.92 0.78 -5.40
N VAL A 78 -1.34 0.77 -4.20
CA VAL A 78 -0.26 -0.13 -3.80
C VAL A 78 -0.82 -1.20 -2.88
N ILE A 79 -0.55 -2.47 -3.19
CA ILE A 79 -1.08 -3.62 -2.45
C ILE A 79 -0.05 -4.06 -1.41
N ILE A 80 -0.45 -4.09 -0.14
CA ILE A 80 0.38 -4.58 0.97
C ILE A 80 -0.10 -5.97 1.40
N ASN A 81 0.82 -6.92 1.51
CA ASN A 81 0.52 -8.27 1.95
C ASN A 81 0.32 -8.33 3.48
N GLN A 82 -0.86 -7.94 3.91
CA GLN A 82 -1.29 -7.99 5.31
C GLN A 82 -2.73 -8.49 5.38
N ASN A 83 -3.00 -9.48 6.24
CA ASN A 83 -4.30 -10.16 6.32
C ASN A 83 -5.31 -9.47 7.26
N VAL A 84 -5.17 -8.16 7.46
CA VAL A 84 -6.13 -7.31 8.18
C VAL A 84 -6.79 -6.38 7.19
N PHE A 85 -7.99 -5.89 7.52
CA PHE A 85 -8.63 -4.87 6.70
C PHE A 85 -7.92 -3.53 6.94
N ASN A 86 -7.34 -2.92 5.92
CA ASN A 86 -6.83 -1.55 6.00
C ASN A 86 -6.65 -0.94 4.62
N ALA A 87 -6.82 0.39 4.55
CA ALA A 87 -6.42 1.23 3.43
C ALA A 87 -6.04 2.60 4.01
N PHE A 88 -5.11 3.31 3.36
CA PHE A 88 -4.68 4.64 3.80
C PHE A 88 -3.87 5.33 2.72
N VAL A 89 -3.72 6.65 2.83
CA VAL A 89 -2.83 7.46 2.00
C VAL A 89 -1.60 7.91 2.80
N MET A 90 -0.42 7.84 2.19
CA MET A 90 0.83 8.33 2.78
C MET A 90 1.36 9.58 2.08
N ASP A 91 0.90 9.81 0.87
CA ASP A 91 1.26 10.98 0.05
C ASP A 91 0.14 11.29 -0.96
N ALA A 92 0.34 12.31 -1.78
CA ALA A 92 -0.66 12.73 -2.77
C ALA A 92 -0.78 11.78 -3.98
N HIS A 93 0.05 10.74 -4.07
CA HIS A 93 0.18 9.90 -5.26
C HIS A 93 -0.08 8.42 -5.03
N ARG A 94 -0.20 7.96 -3.78
CA ARG A 94 -0.35 6.54 -3.46
C ARG A 94 -1.43 6.28 -2.43
N ILE A 95 -2.36 5.39 -2.79
CA ILE A 95 -3.33 4.77 -1.89
C ILE A 95 -2.80 3.37 -1.59
N PHE A 96 -2.57 3.06 -0.33
CA PHE A 96 -2.16 1.73 0.11
C PHE A 96 -3.40 0.94 0.51
N ILE A 97 -3.49 -0.32 0.06
CA ILE A 97 -4.57 -1.22 0.42
C ILE A 97 -4.00 -2.57 0.84
N PHE A 98 -4.51 -3.13 1.92
CA PHE A 98 -4.07 -4.43 2.42
C PHE A 98 -4.83 -5.56 1.75
N THR A 99 -4.16 -6.71 1.56
CA THR A 99 -4.78 -7.91 1.01
C THR A 99 -5.98 -8.38 1.83
N GLY A 100 -5.98 -8.10 3.15
CA GLY A 100 -7.13 -8.38 4.03
C GLY A 100 -8.38 -7.61 3.60
N ALA A 101 -8.28 -6.34 3.21
CA ALA A 101 -9.40 -5.56 2.70
C ALA A 101 -9.96 -6.18 1.41
N LEU A 102 -9.08 -6.51 0.46
CA LEU A 102 -9.46 -7.12 -0.82
C LEU A 102 -10.12 -8.50 -0.65
N LYS A 103 -9.65 -9.30 0.31
CA LYS A 103 -10.21 -10.63 0.60
C LYS A 103 -11.56 -10.57 1.33
N GLN A 104 -11.74 -9.62 2.24
CA GLN A 104 -12.94 -9.50 3.07
C GLN A 104 -14.10 -8.83 2.33
N ALA A 105 -13.83 -7.85 1.48
CA ALA A 105 -14.85 -7.22 0.67
C ALA A 105 -15.50 -8.25 -0.27
N THR A 106 -16.82 -8.36 -0.22
CA THR A 106 -17.57 -9.34 -1.02
C THR A 106 -18.08 -8.77 -2.34
N THR A 107 -18.07 -7.45 -2.47
CA THR A 107 -18.51 -6.75 -3.68
C THR A 107 -17.47 -5.71 -4.13
N PRO A 108 -17.37 -5.41 -5.43
CA PRO A 108 -16.55 -4.32 -5.95
C PRO A 108 -16.83 -3.00 -5.25
N ASN A 109 -18.10 -2.69 -5.03
CA ASN A 109 -18.56 -1.42 -4.48
C ASN A 109 -18.01 -1.14 -3.07
N GLN A 110 -17.72 -2.18 -2.27
CA GLN A 110 -17.08 -2.01 -0.96
C GLN A 110 -15.65 -1.46 -1.11
N ILE A 111 -14.85 -2.01 -2.02
CA ILE A 111 -13.48 -1.52 -2.28
C ILE A 111 -13.52 -0.16 -2.98
N ILE A 112 -14.40 0.02 -3.96
CA ILE A 112 -14.59 1.29 -4.66
C ILE A 112 -14.96 2.39 -3.65
N GLY A 113 -15.81 2.09 -2.68
CA GLY A 113 -16.19 3.01 -1.61
C GLY A 113 -15.01 3.43 -0.73
N VAL A 114 -14.18 2.46 -0.31
CA VAL A 114 -12.95 2.74 0.43
C VAL A 114 -11.99 3.60 -0.40
N LEU A 115 -11.76 3.25 -1.66
CA LEU A 115 -10.88 4.01 -2.55
C LEU A 115 -11.39 5.43 -2.82
N ALA A 116 -12.72 5.63 -2.85
CA ALA A 116 -13.33 6.95 -2.96
C ALA A 116 -13.08 7.80 -1.71
N HIS A 117 -13.17 7.20 -0.53
CA HIS A 117 -12.84 7.83 0.75
C HIS A 117 -11.36 8.23 0.81
N GLU A 118 -10.43 7.31 0.49
CA GLU A 118 -8.99 7.59 0.44
C GLU A 118 -8.64 8.69 -0.57
N THR A 119 -9.33 8.71 -1.72
CA THR A 119 -9.21 9.81 -2.69
C THR A 119 -9.68 11.14 -2.09
N GLY A 120 -10.69 11.12 -1.21
CA GLY A 120 -11.14 12.27 -0.44
C GLY A 120 -10.02 12.85 0.44
N HIS A 121 -9.22 11.99 1.09
CA HIS A 121 -8.06 12.41 1.86
C HIS A 121 -6.98 13.07 0.99
N ILE A 122 -6.73 12.55 -0.22
CA ILE A 122 -5.77 13.16 -1.15
C ILE A 122 -6.24 14.56 -1.58
N VAL A 123 -7.50 14.68 -2.05
CA VAL A 123 -8.06 15.97 -2.50
C VAL A 123 -8.14 16.98 -1.37
N GLY A 124 -8.49 16.54 -0.15
CA GLY A 124 -8.51 17.36 1.04
C GLY A 124 -7.13 17.85 1.49
N GLY A 125 -6.05 17.24 0.99
CA GLY A 125 -4.68 17.51 1.45
C GLY A 125 -4.47 17.19 2.93
N HIS A 126 -5.23 16.23 3.47
CA HIS A 126 -5.34 15.97 4.90
C HIS A 126 -4.01 15.61 5.53
N LEU A 127 -3.17 14.83 4.83
CA LEU A 127 -1.84 14.46 5.33
C LEU A 127 -0.90 15.67 5.46
N SER A 128 -0.90 16.58 4.48
CA SER A 128 -0.09 17.79 4.51
C SER A 128 -0.54 18.73 5.61
N LYS A 129 -1.86 18.89 5.76
CA LYS A 129 -2.46 19.69 6.81
C LYS A 129 -2.17 19.11 8.19
N MET A 130 -2.29 17.79 8.38
CA MET A 130 -1.97 17.13 9.64
C MET A 130 -0.49 17.31 10.01
N ARG A 131 0.44 17.24 9.06
CA ARG A 131 1.87 17.52 9.30
C ARG A 131 2.09 18.97 9.73
N GLN A 132 1.36 19.92 9.12
CA GLN A 132 1.42 21.34 9.49
C GLN A 132 0.87 21.58 10.89
N GLU A 133 -0.27 20.98 11.23
CA GLU A 133 -0.87 21.10 12.57
C GLU A 133 0.03 20.47 13.64
N LEU A 134 0.64 19.31 13.38
CA LEU A 134 1.62 18.71 14.28
C LEU A 134 2.84 19.64 14.49
N ALA A 135 3.35 20.25 13.42
CA ALA A 135 4.46 21.19 13.53
C ALA A 135 4.05 22.44 14.33
N ASN A 136 2.88 22.99 14.08
CA ASN A 136 2.33 24.12 14.83
C ASN A 136 2.10 23.76 16.31
N ALA A 137 1.56 22.56 16.56
CA ALA A 137 1.30 22.06 17.90
C ALA A 137 2.60 21.86 18.71
N GLN A 138 3.64 21.29 18.09
CA GLN A 138 4.96 21.18 18.71
C GLN A 138 5.56 22.54 19.06
N THR A 139 5.43 23.52 18.16
CA THR A 139 5.89 24.88 18.39
C THR A 139 5.14 25.53 19.54
N ALA A 140 3.82 25.40 19.59
CA ALA A 140 2.99 25.93 20.68
C ALA A 140 3.32 25.29 22.03
N ALA A 141 3.58 23.96 22.05
CA ALA A 141 3.99 23.24 23.26
C ALA A 141 5.36 23.71 23.76
N ILE A 142 6.33 23.94 22.87
CA ILE A 142 7.64 24.50 23.24
C ILE A 142 7.50 25.90 23.82
N VAL A 143 6.69 26.77 23.19
CA VAL A 143 6.44 28.14 23.70
C VAL A 143 5.77 28.08 25.06
N ALA A 144 4.75 27.25 25.26
CA ALA A 144 4.08 27.07 26.54
C ALA A 144 5.03 26.51 27.63
N MET A 145 5.93 25.58 27.28
CA MET A 145 6.95 25.08 28.19
C MET A 145 7.94 26.20 28.60
N LEU A 146 8.39 27.00 27.66
CA LEU A 146 9.29 28.14 27.96
C LEU A 146 8.62 29.19 28.87
N LEU A 147 7.35 29.49 28.64
CA LEU A 147 6.56 30.38 29.49
C LEU A 147 6.31 29.77 30.87
N GLY A 148 6.04 28.44 30.95
CA GLY A 148 5.87 27.72 32.22
C GLY A 148 7.15 27.69 33.05
N ILE A 149 8.33 27.51 32.46
CA ILE A 149 9.64 27.62 33.15
C ILE A 149 9.85 29.03 33.65
N GLY A 150 9.49 30.04 32.87
CA GLY A 150 9.55 31.46 33.32
C GLY A 150 8.72 31.71 34.57
N ALA A 151 7.51 31.17 34.64
CA ALA A 151 6.62 31.28 35.80
C ALA A 151 7.16 30.57 37.04
N VAL A 152 7.73 29.38 36.90
CA VAL A 152 8.36 28.65 38.02
C VAL A 152 9.60 29.38 38.55
N VAL A 153 10.43 29.94 37.67
CA VAL A 153 11.60 30.76 38.09
C VAL A 153 11.19 32.07 38.77
N ALA A 154 10.14 32.70 38.30
CA ALA A 154 9.59 33.91 38.94
C ALA A 154 9.00 33.61 40.32
N GLY A 155 8.28 32.48 40.48
CA GLY A 155 7.73 32.04 41.75
C GLY A 155 8.80 31.66 42.79
N ALA A 156 9.89 31.02 42.35
CA ALA A 156 11.01 30.65 43.23
C ALA A 156 11.83 31.85 43.77
N ARG A 157 11.71 33.02 43.15
CA ARG A 157 12.33 34.27 43.62
C ARG A 157 11.46 35.07 44.58
N SER A 158 10.20 34.70 44.75
CA SER A 158 9.32 35.35 45.75
C SER A 158 9.56 34.68 47.12
N ASN A 159 9.93 35.46 48.14
CA ASN A 159 10.27 34.98 49.49
C ASN A 159 9.06 34.42 50.29
N ASN A 160 7.98 34.05 49.66
CA ASN A 160 6.77 33.55 50.31
C ASN A 160 6.57 32.05 49.94
N ILE A 161 7.06 31.18 50.83
CA ILE A 161 7.12 29.73 50.62
C ILE A 161 5.73 29.09 50.40
N SER A 162 4.66 29.68 50.95
CA SER A 162 3.27 29.20 50.73
C SER A 162 2.77 29.43 49.31
N ASN A 163 3.17 30.55 48.66
CA ASN A 163 2.83 30.84 47.27
C ASN A 163 3.66 30.01 46.29
N GLY A 164 4.85 29.57 46.66
CA GLY A 164 5.71 28.72 45.82
C GLY A 164 5.14 27.30 45.56
N MET A 165 4.41 26.76 46.55
CA MET A 165 3.75 25.43 46.38
C MET A 165 2.50 25.53 45.49
N GLU A 166 1.70 26.60 45.61
CA GLU A 166 0.55 26.85 44.71
C GLU A 166 1.03 27.15 43.28
N MET A 167 2.07 27.97 43.13
CA MET A 167 2.65 28.27 41.81
C MET A 167 3.37 27.06 41.20
N GLY A 168 3.94 26.14 41.98
CA GLY A 168 4.47 24.87 41.52
C GLY A 168 3.38 23.97 40.94
N ASN A 169 2.21 23.93 41.58
CA ASN A 169 1.04 23.23 41.06
C ASN A 169 0.46 23.89 39.81
N ILE A 170 0.47 25.21 39.72
CA ILE A 170 0.05 25.94 38.52
C ILE A 170 1.06 25.72 37.39
N GLY A 171 2.36 25.70 37.69
CA GLY A 171 3.41 25.40 36.71
C GLY A 171 3.27 23.95 36.16
N ALA A 172 3.00 22.99 37.01
CA ALA A 172 2.72 21.61 36.60
C ALA A 172 1.40 21.52 35.81
N ALA A 173 0.37 22.26 36.15
CA ALA A 173 -0.88 22.32 35.40
C ALA A 173 -0.69 23.00 34.02
N VAL A 174 0.14 24.04 33.93
CA VAL A 174 0.47 24.71 32.65
C VAL A 174 1.34 23.82 31.74
N VAL A 175 2.20 22.99 32.31
CA VAL A 175 3.00 22.04 31.53
C VAL A 175 2.14 20.85 31.01
N ASN A 176 1.11 20.43 31.75
CA ASN A 176 0.22 19.34 31.34
C ASN A 176 -1.00 19.80 30.51
N ALA A 177 -1.47 21.02 30.70
CA ALA A 177 -2.61 21.57 29.94
C ALA A 177 -2.40 21.63 28.42
N PRO A 178 -1.21 21.97 27.89
CA PRO A 178 -0.96 21.92 26.45
C PRO A 178 -1.12 20.55 25.84
N GLN A 179 -0.77 19.49 26.55
CA GLN A 179 -0.81 18.12 26.03
C GLN A 179 -2.24 17.63 25.81
N SER A 180 -3.13 17.84 26.78
CA SER A 180 -4.56 17.51 26.66
C SER A 180 -5.26 18.40 25.63
N TYR A 181 -4.91 19.68 25.56
CA TYR A 181 -5.43 20.60 24.56
C TYR A 181 -5.00 20.18 23.14
N LEU A 182 -3.74 19.77 22.95
CA LEU A 182 -3.22 19.27 21.69
C LEU A 182 -3.90 17.97 21.27
N GLU A 183 -4.08 17.04 22.21
CA GLU A 183 -4.81 15.77 21.97
C GLU A 183 -6.25 16.06 21.52
N HIS A 184 -6.97 16.94 22.22
CA HIS A 184 -8.34 17.31 21.84
C HIS A 184 -8.41 18.02 20.49
N THR A 185 -7.46 18.91 20.20
CA THR A 185 -7.40 19.62 18.92
C THR A 185 -7.10 18.67 17.76
N LEU A 186 -6.14 17.77 17.93
CA LEU A 186 -5.80 16.77 16.93
C LEU A 186 -6.94 15.79 16.68
N LEU A 187 -7.63 15.33 17.72
CA LEU A 187 -8.79 14.45 17.59
C LEU A 187 -9.98 15.14 16.92
N ALA A 188 -10.22 16.41 17.23
CA ALA A 188 -11.26 17.20 16.56
C ALA A 188 -10.91 17.42 15.08
N TYR A 189 -9.63 17.68 14.80
CA TYR A 189 -9.14 17.85 13.44
C TYR A 189 -9.25 16.56 12.61
N GLN A 190 -8.87 15.41 13.20
CA GLN A 190 -9.06 14.12 12.56
C GLN A 190 -10.53 13.88 12.20
N ARG A 191 -11.47 14.11 13.14
CA ARG A 191 -12.91 13.96 12.86
C ARG A 191 -13.38 14.82 11.70
N ALA A 192 -12.96 16.07 11.63
CA ALA A 192 -13.31 16.97 10.53
C ALA A 192 -12.75 16.49 9.18
N GLN A 193 -11.54 15.92 9.18
CA GLN A 193 -10.92 15.34 7.97
C GLN A 193 -11.67 14.10 7.50
N GLU A 194 -12.05 13.21 8.43
CA GLU A 194 -12.82 12.01 8.12
C GLU A 194 -14.19 12.38 7.52
N GLU A 195 -14.89 13.36 8.11
CA GLU A 195 -16.16 13.84 7.58
C GLU A 195 -16.01 14.47 6.18
N GLN A 196 -14.93 15.20 5.94
CA GLN A 196 -14.62 15.76 4.62
C GLN A 196 -14.33 14.66 3.60
N ALA A 197 -13.59 13.62 3.99
CA ALA A 197 -13.29 12.47 3.14
C ALA A 197 -14.57 11.68 2.82
N ASP A 198 -15.47 11.48 3.79
CA ASP A 198 -16.77 10.85 3.58
C ASP A 198 -17.63 11.61 2.57
N ARG A 199 -17.77 12.94 2.76
CA ARG A 199 -18.50 13.81 1.84
C ARG A 199 -17.91 13.77 0.42
N ALA A 200 -16.60 13.82 0.32
CA ALA A 200 -15.89 13.74 -0.96
C ALA A 200 -16.11 12.37 -1.62
N GLY A 201 -15.95 11.28 -0.87
CA GLY A 201 -16.14 9.92 -1.36
C GLY A 201 -17.55 9.69 -1.90
N VAL A 202 -18.60 10.04 -1.13
CA VAL A 202 -19.99 9.93 -1.57
C VAL A 202 -20.26 10.81 -2.80
N ARG A 203 -19.69 12.02 -2.84
CA ARG A 203 -19.79 12.89 -4.02
C ARG A 203 -19.16 12.25 -5.26
N PHE A 204 -17.95 11.68 -5.15
CA PHE A 204 -17.27 11.04 -6.27
C PHE A 204 -18.06 9.83 -6.78
N LEU A 205 -18.58 8.99 -5.87
CA LEU A 205 -19.43 7.87 -6.22
C LEU A 205 -20.70 8.33 -6.95
N THR A 206 -21.35 9.38 -6.46
CA THR A 206 -22.53 9.97 -7.11
C THR A 206 -22.21 10.51 -8.51
N MET A 207 -21.12 11.27 -8.66
CA MET A 207 -20.69 11.83 -9.94
C MET A 207 -20.33 10.76 -10.97
N THR A 208 -19.90 9.58 -10.53
CA THR A 208 -19.60 8.42 -11.39
C THR A 208 -20.82 7.50 -11.57
N GLY A 209 -21.97 7.84 -10.99
CA GLY A 209 -23.19 7.04 -11.08
C GLY A 209 -23.07 5.70 -10.35
N GLN A 210 -22.27 5.64 -9.28
CA GLN A 210 -22.04 4.45 -8.47
C GLN A 210 -22.78 4.55 -7.12
N SER A 211 -23.10 3.40 -6.53
CA SER A 211 -23.72 3.35 -5.20
C SER A 211 -22.71 3.71 -4.11
N ALA A 212 -23.13 4.44 -3.09
CA ALA A 212 -22.36 4.65 -1.86
C ALA A 212 -22.64 3.55 -0.80
N LYS A 213 -23.49 2.55 -1.13
CA LYS A 213 -23.89 1.50 -0.19
C LYS A 213 -22.71 0.66 0.28
N GLY A 214 -21.80 0.28 -0.60
CA GLY A 214 -20.62 -0.52 -0.22
C GLY A 214 -19.68 0.21 0.75
N MET A 215 -19.50 1.53 0.57
CA MET A 215 -18.79 2.36 1.53
C MET A 215 -19.48 2.36 2.89
N TYR A 216 -20.80 2.61 2.91
CA TYR A 216 -21.61 2.62 4.12
C TYR A 216 -21.58 1.26 4.83
N ASP A 217 -21.84 0.17 4.11
CA ASP A 217 -21.88 -1.19 4.68
C ASP A 217 -20.53 -1.58 5.30
N THR A 218 -19.43 -1.16 4.68
CA THR A 218 -18.07 -1.38 5.20
C THR A 218 -17.85 -0.62 6.51
N PHE A 219 -18.17 0.66 6.55
CA PHE A 219 -17.97 1.51 7.72
C PHE A 219 -18.92 1.14 8.87
N LYS A 220 -20.18 0.80 8.52
CA LYS A 220 -21.14 0.32 9.51
C LYS A 220 -20.68 -0.97 10.17
N ARG A 221 -20.14 -1.93 9.39
CA ARG A 221 -19.60 -3.16 9.96
C ARG A 221 -18.52 -2.86 11.01
N PHE A 222 -17.60 -1.95 10.73
CA PHE A 222 -16.56 -1.56 11.70
C PHE A 222 -17.13 -0.84 12.92
N ALA A 223 -18.12 0.03 12.73
CA ALA A 223 -18.77 0.68 13.85
C ALA A 223 -19.49 -0.35 14.76
N ASP A 224 -20.16 -1.33 14.18
CA ASP A 224 -20.84 -2.42 14.89
C ASP A 224 -19.79 -3.30 15.63
N GLU A 225 -18.68 -3.68 14.99
CA GLU A 225 -17.61 -4.48 15.60
C GLU A 225 -16.98 -3.78 16.82
N MET A 226 -16.80 -2.46 16.76
CA MET A 226 -16.31 -1.66 17.89
C MET A 226 -17.26 -1.71 19.10
N MET A 227 -18.56 -1.74 18.89
CA MET A 227 -19.53 -1.80 19.97
C MET A 227 -19.49 -3.14 20.72
N PHE A 228 -19.12 -4.22 20.05
CA PHE A 228 -19.13 -5.58 20.61
C PHE A 228 -17.76 -6.10 21.07
N SER A 229 -16.65 -5.47 20.68
CA SER A 229 -15.30 -5.93 21.00
C SER A 229 -14.40 -4.81 21.52
N ALA A 230 -14.38 -4.62 22.83
CA ALA A 230 -13.45 -3.70 23.48
C ALA A 230 -11.98 -4.21 23.50
N ALA A 231 -11.74 -5.48 23.17
CA ALA A 231 -10.43 -6.13 23.28
C ALA A 231 -9.58 -6.06 22.02
N TYR A 232 -10.19 -5.93 20.86
CA TYR A 232 -9.50 -5.83 19.57
C TYR A 232 -10.12 -4.71 18.72
N ILE A 233 -9.33 -3.68 18.41
CA ILE A 233 -9.74 -2.60 17.53
C ILE A 233 -9.07 -2.88 16.16
N ASP A 234 -9.88 -2.97 15.10
CA ASP A 234 -9.39 -3.17 13.76
C ASP A 234 -8.44 -2.02 13.36
N PRO A 235 -7.29 -2.29 12.71
CA PRO A 235 -6.34 -1.27 12.29
C PRO A 235 -6.95 -0.17 11.41
N TYR A 236 -7.96 -0.48 10.60
CA TYR A 236 -8.66 0.52 9.80
C TYR A 236 -9.38 1.54 10.69
N VAL A 237 -10.05 1.07 11.74
CA VAL A 237 -10.75 1.94 12.70
C VAL A 237 -9.79 2.80 13.53
N GLN A 238 -8.58 2.29 13.80
CA GLN A 238 -7.55 3.10 14.46
C GLN A 238 -7.12 4.29 13.60
N ASN A 239 -7.01 4.09 12.28
CA ASN A 239 -6.66 5.13 11.33
C ASN A 239 -7.84 6.03 10.98
N HIS A 240 -9.06 5.47 10.93
CA HIS A 240 -10.31 6.12 10.54
C HIS A 240 -11.38 5.91 11.61
N PRO A 241 -11.34 6.67 12.73
CA PRO A 241 -12.30 6.49 13.83
C PRO A 241 -13.76 6.63 13.37
N MET A 242 -14.62 5.71 13.83
CA MET A 242 -16.04 5.61 13.45
C MET A 242 -16.97 5.97 14.63
N PRO A 243 -16.96 7.21 15.13
CA PRO A 243 -17.87 7.60 16.19
C PRO A 243 -19.33 7.60 15.69
N ALA A 244 -20.29 7.47 16.62
CA ALA A 244 -21.72 7.37 16.29
C ALA A 244 -22.20 8.60 15.48
N GLU A 245 -21.70 9.78 15.77
CA GLU A 245 -22.03 11.02 15.05
C GLU A 245 -21.58 10.96 13.58
N ARG A 246 -20.40 10.42 13.31
CA ARG A 246 -19.91 10.23 11.93
C ARG A 246 -20.80 9.25 11.17
N MET A 247 -21.17 8.12 11.79
CA MET A 247 -22.07 7.15 11.19
C MET A 247 -23.47 7.71 10.95
N ALA A 248 -23.99 8.53 11.85
CA ALA A 248 -25.27 9.22 11.66
C ALA A 248 -25.21 10.20 10.48
N ALA A 249 -24.16 11.01 10.39
CA ALA A 249 -23.94 11.93 9.28
C ALA A 249 -23.81 11.18 7.94
N LEU A 250 -23.04 10.09 7.92
CA LEU A 250 -22.87 9.27 6.71
C LEU A 250 -24.20 8.63 6.26
N THR A 251 -25.06 8.21 7.18
CA THR A 251 -26.38 7.64 6.88
C THR A 251 -27.24 8.61 6.08
N GLU A 252 -27.15 9.91 6.35
CA GLU A 252 -27.87 10.93 5.56
C GLU A 252 -27.19 11.21 4.21
N LEU A 253 -25.85 11.25 4.19
CA LEU A 253 -25.07 11.52 2.98
C LEU A 253 -25.27 10.47 1.88
N VAL A 254 -25.37 9.20 2.25
CA VAL A 254 -25.46 8.08 1.28
C VAL A 254 -26.82 7.93 0.63
N LYS A 255 -27.83 8.72 1.03
CA LYS A 255 -29.17 8.76 0.39
C LYS A 255 -29.08 9.40 -1.00
N THR A 256 -28.40 8.72 -1.91
CA THR A 256 -28.19 9.17 -3.29
C THR A 256 -29.15 8.45 -4.24
N PRO A 257 -29.41 8.98 -5.45
CA PRO A 257 -30.23 8.29 -6.46
C PRO A 257 -29.69 6.91 -6.87
N TYR A 258 -28.41 6.62 -6.57
CA TYR A 258 -27.72 5.39 -6.94
C TYR A 258 -27.60 4.38 -5.80
N TRP A 259 -28.26 4.61 -4.65
CA TRP A 259 -28.15 3.76 -3.45
C TRP A 259 -28.37 2.27 -3.74
N ASP A 260 -29.40 1.91 -4.48
CA ASP A 260 -29.76 0.52 -4.78
C ASP A 260 -29.06 -0.02 -6.05
N LYS A 261 -28.20 0.79 -6.67
CA LYS A 261 -27.51 0.36 -7.88
C LYS A 261 -26.48 -0.73 -7.55
N LYS A 262 -26.63 -1.86 -8.21
CA LYS A 262 -25.71 -3.00 -8.07
C LYS A 262 -24.51 -2.87 -9.01
N ASP A 263 -23.41 -3.48 -8.63
CA ASP A 263 -22.25 -3.63 -9.49
C ASP A 263 -22.59 -4.45 -10.74
N PRO A 264 -21.98 -4.15 -11.90
CA PRO A 264 -22.13 -4.98 -13.09
C PRO A 264 -21.66 -6.43 -12.82
N PRO A 265 -22.39 -7.46 -13.31
CA PRO A 265 -22.03 -8.86 -13.09
C PRO A 265 -20.58 -9.21 -13.52
N GLU A 266 -20.10 -8.60 -14.60
CA GLU A 266 -18.72 -8.77 -15.06
C GLU A 266 -17.70 -8.22 -14.04
N LEU A 267 -17.99 -7.06 -13.45
CA LEU A 267 -17.13 -6.46 -12.44
C LEU A 267 -17.13 -7.29 -11.16
N GLN A 268 -18.28 -7.83 -10.75
CA GLN A 268 -18.40 -8.76 -9.64
C GLN A 268 -17.59 -10.04 -9.91
N PHE A 269 -17.68 -10.60 -11.12
CA PHE A 269 -16.92 -11.77 -11.51
C PHE A 269 -15.40 -11.53 -11.41
N ARG A 270 -14.91 -10.42 -11.93
CA ARG A 270 -13.49 -10.04 -11.82
C ARG A 270 -13.05 -9.83 -10.37
N HIS A 271 -13.93 -9.28 -9.54
CA HIS A 271 -13.70 -9.13 -8.11
C HIS A 271 -13.56 -10.50 -7.41
N ASP A 272 -14.44 -11.45 -7.75
CA ASP A 272 -14.39 -12.80 -7.20
C ASP A 272 -13.16 -13.58 -7.67
N MET A 273 -12.71 -13.38 -8.92
CA MET A 273 -11.46 -13.93 -9.44
C MET A 273 -10.25 -13.35 -8.69
N MET A 274 -10.20 -12.03 -8.48
CA MET A 274 -9.15 -11.38 -7.67
C MET A 274 -9.10 -11.97 -6.24
N ARG A 275 -10.24 -12.10 -5.58
CA ARG A 275 -10.32 -12.70 -4.24
C ARG A 275 -9.81 -14.13 -4.24
N ALA A 276 -10.23 -14.92 -5.20
CA ALA A 276 -9.79 -16.31 -5.38
C ALA A 276 -8.27 -16.39 -5.60
N LYS A 277 -7.71 -15.51 -6.43
CA LYS A 277 -6.27 -15.40 -6.65
C LYS A 277 -5.52 -15.09 -5.36
N LEU A 278 -5.97 -14.10 -4.61
CA LEU A 278 -5.37 -13.73 -3.32
C LEU A 278 -5.43 -14.89 -2.32
N TYR A 279 -6.56 -15.57 -2.17
CA TYR A 279 -6.66 -16.75 -1.31
C TYR A 279 -5.70 -17.85 -1.77
N GLY A 280 -5.66 -18.16 -3.06
CA GLY A 280 -4.77 -19.16 -3.64
C GLY A 280 -3.30 -18.86 -3.35
N PHE A 281 -2.86 -17.59 -3.47
CA PHE A 281 -1.47 -17.19 -3.27
C PHE A 281 -1.08 -16.91 -1.82
N THR A 282 -1.99 -16.46 -0.97
CA THR A 282 -1.62 -16.02 0.39
C THR A 282 -1.96 -17.05 1.48
N GLU A 283 -2.90 -17.96 1.22
CA GLU A 283 -3.33 -18.92 2.23
C GLU A 283 -2.68 -20.29 2.05
N ARG A 284 -2.74 -21.11 3.09
CA ARG A 284 -2.34 -22.52 3.05
C ARG A 284 -3.39 -23.36 2.33
N SER A 285 -2.98 -24.47 1.76
CA SER A 285 -3.85 -25.35 0.96
C SER A 285 -5.13 -25.76 1.70
N ASP A 286 -5.02 -26.09 3.00
CA ASP A 286 -6.18 -26.47 3.82
C ASP A 286 -7.19 -25.31 3.99
N ALA A 287 -6.72 -24.07 4.10
CA ALA A 287 -7.58 -22.90 4.17
C ALA A 287 -8.25 -22.60 2.84
N VAL A 288 -7.52 -22.77 1.73
CA VAL A 288 -8.10 -22.66 0.37
C VAL A 288 -9.20 -23.68 0.17
N MET A 289 -8.97 -24.94 0.56
CA MET A 289 -9.96 -26.02 0.41
C MET A 289 -11.19 -25.83 1.31
N ARG A 290 -11.04 -25.26 2.51
CA ARG A 290 -12.18 -24.89 3.36
C ARG A 290 -13.02 -23.77 2.74
N ARG A 291 -12.37 -22.74 2.15
CA ARG A 291 -13.05 -21.60 1.55
C ARG A 291 -13.69 -21.92 0.18
N TYR A 292 -13.01 -22.75 -0.59
CA TYR A 292 -13.35 -23.15 -1.94
C TYR A 292 -13.33 -24.68 -2.05
N PRO A 293 -14.32 -25.38 -1.45
CA PRO A 293 -14.37 -26.84 -1.46
C PRO A 293 -14.53 -27.38 -2.88
N SER A 294 -14.22 -28.67 -3.09
CA SER A 294 -14.34 -29.31 -4.40
C SER A 294 -15.78 -29.34 -4.96
N SER A 295 -16.77 -29.24 -4.06
CA SER A 295 -18.19 -29.11 -4.44
C SER A 295 -18.52 -27.75 -5.05
N ASP A 296 -17.72 -26.71 -4.79
CA ASP A 296 -17.86 -25.42 -5.48
C ASP A 296 -17.18 -25.48 -6.85
N THR A 297 -18.00 -25.54 -7.89
CA THR A 297 -17.55 -25.64 -9.29
C THR A 297 -17.43 -24.29 -9.99
N SER A 298 -17.66 -23.18 -9.28
CA SER A 298 -17.51 -21.84 -9.83
C SER A 298 -16.08 -21.57 -10.33
N LEU A 299 -15.94 -20.72 -11.34
CA LEU A 299 -14.64 -20.39 -11.92
C LEU A 299 -13.67 -19.77 -10.89
N PRO A 300 -14.11 -18.85 -10.01
CA PRO A 300 -13.25 -18.37 -8.93
C PRO A 300 -12.75 -19.47 -7.99
N ALA A 301 -13.64 -20.41 -7.60
CA ALA A 301 -13.24 -21.51 -6.73
C ALA A 301 -12.24 -22.46 -7.40
N ARG A 302 -12.45 -22.77 -8.68
CA ARG A 302 -11.50 -23.53 -9.48
C ARG A 302 -10.15 -22.83 -9.61
N TYR A 303 -10.16 -21.51 -9.80
CA TYR A 303 -8.96 -20.67 -9.89
C TYR A 303 -8.14 -20.71 -8.59
N ALA A 304 -8.78 -20.51 -7.44
CA ALA A 304 -8.12 -20.59 -6.13
C ALA A 304 -7.46 -21.98 -5.92
N ARG A 305 -8.18 -23.06 -6.28
CA ARG A 305 -7.65 -24.45 -6.16
C ARG A 305 -6.50 -24.71 -7.13
N ALA A 306 -6.58 -24.24 -8.37
CA ALA A 306 -5.51 -24.37 -9.35
C ALA A 306 -4.21 -23.70 -8.86
N ILE A 307 -4.32 -22.49 -8.30
CA ILE A 307 -3.20 -21.78 -7.68
C ILE A 307 -2.65 -22.55 -6.47
N SER A 308 -3.52 -23.06 -5.61
CA SER A 308 -3.12 -23.88 -4.46
C SER A 308 -2.40 -25.17 -4.89
N ALA A 309 -2.88 -25.83 -5.96
CA ALA A 309 -2.23 -27.01 -6.54
C ALA A 309 -0.85 -26.68 -7.11
N TYR A 310 -0.70 -25.55 -7.79
CA TYR A 310 0.59 -25.07 -8.27
C TYR A 310 1.58 -24.79 -7.14
N ARG A 311 1.13 -24.18 -6.03
CA ARG A 311 2.00 -23.77 -4.92
C ARG A 311 2.40 -24.92 -3.99
N PHE A 312 1.53 -25.89 -3.79
CA PHE A 312 1.67 -26.92 -2.75
C PHE A 312 1.56 -28.35 -3.27
N GLY A 313 1.22 -28.54 -4.53
CA GLY A 313 0.96 -29.82 -5.13
C GLY A 313 1.94 -30.17 -6.27
N ASP A 314 1.42 -30.92 -7.23
CA ASP A 314 2.14 -31.38 -8.41
C ASP A 314 1.88 -30.46 -9.62
N LEU A 315 2.93 -30.08 -10.33
CA LEU A 315 2.85 -29.17 -11.48
C LEU A 315 1.91 -29.70 -12.58
N ARG A 316 1.94 -31.03 -12.88
CA ARG A 316 1.08 -31.60 -13.90
C ARG A 316 -0.39 -31.47 -13.56
N ALA A 317 -0.75 -31.73 -12.29
CA ALA A 317 -2.12 -31.57 -11.82
C ALA A 317 -2.55 -30.11 -11.81
N ALA A 318 -1.65 -29.19 -11.44
CA ALA A 318 -1.91 -27.75 -11.49
C ALA A 318 -2.13 -27.27 -12.93
N LEU A 319 -1.27 -27.66 -13.88
CA LEU A 319 -1.41 -27.30 -15.30
C LEU A 319 -2.73 -27.83 -15.89
N ALA A 320 -3.14 -29.06 -15.58
CA ALA A 320 -4.42 -29.60 -16.03
C ALA A 320 -5.62 -28.76 -15.52
N GLN A 321 -5.57 -28.27 -14.28
CA GLN A 321 -6.61 -27.38 -13.74
C GLN A 321 -6.58 -26.00 -14.41
N ILE A 322 -5.40 -25.45 -14.67
CA ILE A 322 -5.23 -24.16 -15.35
C ILE A 322 -5.73 -24.28 -16.79
N ASP A 323 -5.40 -25.36 -17.51
CA ASP A 323 -5.85 -25.58 -18.88
C ASP A 323 -7.37 -25.71 -18.97
N SER A 324 -8.00 -26.41 -18.03
CA SER A 324 -9.45 -26.47 -17.93
C SER A 324 -10.12 -25.13 -17.63
N LEU A 325 -9.42 -24.19 -16.96
CA LEU A 325 -9.88 -22.80 -16.78
C LEU A 325 -9.70 -21.99 -18.07
N ILE A 326 -8.60 -22.17 -18.78
CA ILE A 326 -8.33 -21.52 -20.07
C ILE A 326 -9.40 -21.92 -21.10
N GLU A 327 -9.79 -23.21 -21.15
CA GLU A 327 -10.87 -23.68 -22.00
C GLU A 327 -12.20 -22.97 -21.68
N ALA A 328 -12.49 -22.74 -20.40
CA ALA A 328 -13.70 -22.04 -19.97
C ALA A 328 -13.64 -20.52 -20.20
N LEU A 329 -12.45 -19.91 -20.17
CA LEU A 329 -12.21 -18.47 -20.27
C LEU A 329 -11.03 -18.17 -21.23
N PRO A 330 -11.16 -18.46 -22.54
CA PRO A 330 -10.04 -18.38 -23.48
C PRO A 330 -9.49 -16.96 -23.70
N ASN A 331 -10.24 -15.94 -23.34
CA ASN A 331 -9.83 -14.53 -23.47
C ASN A 331 -9.40 -13.89 -22.14
N TYR A 332 -9.19 -14.69 -21.08
CA TYR A 332 -8.78 -14.20 -19.78
C TYR A 332 -7.25 -14.23 -19.64
N PRO A 333 -6.53 -13.11 -19.79
CA PRO A 333 -5.07 -13.08 -19.91
C PRO A 333 -4.34 -13.67 -18.69
N TYR A 334 -4.90 -13.52 -17.51
CA TYR A 334 -4.25 -13.88 -16.25
C TYR A 334 -4.20 -15.40 -16.00
N LEU A 335 -4.98 -16.20 -16.71
CA LEU A 335 -4.84 -17.66 -16.70
C LEU A 335 -3.61 -18.12 -17.50
N TYR A 336 -3.34 -17.45 -18.61
CA TYR A 336 -2.12 -17.70 -19.40
C TYR A 336 -0.88 -17.18 -18.65
N GLU A 337 -0.99 -16.03 -17.96
CA GLU A 337 0.03 -15.54 -17.04
C GLU A 337 0.34 -16.58 -15.96
N LEU A 338 -0.69 -17.11 -15.26
CA LEU A 338 -0.54 -18.14 -14.24
C LEU A 338 0.12 -19.41 -14.80
N LYS A 339 -0.30 -19.85 -16.01
CA LYS A 339 0.34 -21.00 -16.68
C LYS A 339 1.82 -20.75 -16.92
N GLY A 340 2.15 -19.59 -17.47
CA GLY A 340 3.54 -19.20 -17.73
C GLY A 340 4.37 -19.09 -16.46
N GLN A 341 3.82 -18.51 -15.40
CA GLN A 341 4.47 -18.42 -14.10
C GLN A 341 4.73 -19.82 -13.51
N ALA A 342 3.72 -20.69 -13.51
CA ALA A 342 3.85 -22.04 -12.99
C ALA A 342 4.93 -22.84 -13.74
N LEU A 343 4.97 -22.73 -15.06
CA LEU A 343 6.01 -23.37 -15.88
C LEU A 343 7.41 -22.80 -15.58
N LEU A 344 7.54 -21.47 -15.54
CA LEU A 344 8.83 -20.82 -15.31
C LEU A 344 9.42 -21.16 -13.94
N GLU A 345 8.63 -21.05 -12.88
CA GLU A 345 9.09 -21.32 -11.50
C GLU A 345 9.43 -22.80 -11.25
N ASN A 346 8.90 -23.70 -12.10
CA ASN A 346 9.26 -25.13 -12.08
C ASN A 346 10.36 -25.50 -13.10
N GLY A 347 11.07 -24.53 -13.68
CA GLY A 347 12.21 -24.76 -14.54
C GLY A 347 11.89 -25.00 -16.02
N HIS A 348 10.61 -24.90 -16.43
CA HIS A 348 10.13 -25.08 -17.80
C HIS A 348 10.09 -23.76 -18.58
N ALA A 349 11.20 -23.01 -18.54
CA ALA A 349 11.28 -21.65 -19.09
C ALA A 349 10.86 -21.55 -20.56
N ALA A 350 11.29 -22.52 -21.39
CA ALA A 350 10.95 -22.53 -22.81
C ALA A 350 9.44 -22.72 -23.05
N GLU A 351 8.79 -23.55 -22.25
CA GLU A 351 7.35 -23.82 -22.34
C GLU A 351 6.51 -22.66 -21.82
N ALA A 352 7.07 -21.83 -20.90
CA ALA A 352 6.41 -20.64 -20.36
C ALA A 352 6.24 -19.51 -21.39
N ILE A 353 7.08 -19.46 -22.44
CA ILE A 353 7.11 -18.35 -23.41
C ILE A 353 5.79 -18.23 -24.18
N ALA A 354 5.24 -19.31 -24.70
CA ALA A 354 4.04 -19.27 -25.52
C ALA A 354 2.81 -18.75 -24.75
N PRO A 355 2.45 -19.27 -23.56
CA PRO A 355 1.35 -18.73 -22.78
C PRO A 355 1.58 -17.26 -22.36
N LEU A 356 2.81 -16.86 -21.99
CA LEU A 356 3.09 -15.47 -21.62
C LEU A 356 2.95 -14.49 -22.79
N ARG A 357 3.37 -14.89 -24.00
CA ARG A 357 3.13 -14.07 -25.21
C ARG A 357 1.64 -13.89 -25.47
N HIS A 358 0.86 -14.95 -25.30
CA HIS A 358 -0.59 -14.88 -25.47
C HIS A 358 -1.25 -13.97 -24.40
N ALA A 359 -0.81 -14.09 -23.14
CA ALA A 359 -1.26 -13.20 -22.06
C ALA A 359 -1.03 -11.72 -22.38
N ILE A 360 0.14 -11.36 -22.94
CA ILE A 360 0.46 -9.97 -23.33
C ILE A 360 -0.46 -9.46 -24.44
N GLN A 361 -0.85 -10.31 -25.39
CA GLN A 361 -1.76 -9.92 -26.46
C GLN A 361 -3.17 -9.61 -25.97
N LEU A 362 -3.61 -10.30 -24.92
CA LEU A 362 -4.94 -10.13 -24.34
C LEU A 362 -5.00 -9.04 -23.25
N ALA A 363 -3.89 -8.79 -22.56
CA ALA A 363 -3.88 -7.91 -21.39
C ALA A 363 -3.94 -6.42 -21.77
N PRO A 364 -4.78 -5.58 -21.14
CA PRO A 364 -4.89 -4.17 -21.43
C PRO A 364 -3.65 -3.36 -20.96
N ASN A 365 -2.95 -3.86 -19.93
CA ASN A 365 -1.71 -3.26 -19.42
C ASN A 365 -0.70 -4.36 -19.06
N PRO A 366 0.09 -4.84 -20.03
CA PRO A 366 0.89 -6.04 -19.89
C PRO A 366 2.26 -5.84 -19.23
N ALA A 367 2.57 -4.67 -18.62
CA ALA A 367 3.92 -4.36 -18.15
C ALA A 367 4.52 -5.45 -17.22
N LEU A 368 3.77 -5.91 -16.22
CA LEU A 368 4.22 -6.97 -15.32
C LEU A 368 4.37 -8.32 -16.03
N ILE A 369 3.46 -8.62 -16.97
CA ILE A 369 3.53 -9.85 -17.78
C ILE A 369 4.72 -9.78 -18.74
N GLN A 370 5.06 -8.60 -19.27
CA GLN A 370 6.27 -8.40 -20.08
C GLN A 370 7.55 -8.69 -19.30
N ILE A 371 7.59 -8.28 -18.03
CA ILE A 371 8.72 -8.60 -17.13
C ILE A 371 8.80 -10.13 -16.93
N LEU A 372 7.69 -10.81 -16.68
CA LEU A 372 7.65 -12.25 -16.50
C LEU A 372 8.04 -13.01 -17.79
N LEU A 373 7.60 -12.55 -18.97
CA LEU A 373 8.04 -13.10 -20.25
C LEU A 373 9.54 -12.90 -20.44
N ALA A 374 10.07 -11.73 -20.12
CA ALA A 374 11.50 -11.46 -20.20
C ALA A 374 12.31 -12.39 -19.29
N GLN A 375 11.84 -12.65 -18.07
CA GLN A 375 12.45 -13.64 -17.18
C GLN A 375 12.49 -15.03 -17.81
N ALA A 376 11.37 -15.48 -18.43
CA ALA A 376 11.32 -16.77 -19.11
C ALA A 376 12.29 -16.82 -20.30
N LEU A 377 12.34 -15.77 -21.13
CA LEU A 377 13.27 -15.66 -22.26
C LEU A 377 14.74 -15.75 -21.79
N ILE A 378 15.09 -15.00 -20.74
CA ILE A 378 16.44 -15.00 -20.15
C ILE A 378 16.78 -16.38 -19.55
N ALA A 379 15.84 -17.03 -18.89
CA ALA A 379 16.04 -18.31 -18.25
C ALA A 379 16.29 -19.47 -19.24
N THR A 380 15.97 -19.30 -20.53
CA THR A 380 16.31 -20.30 -21.58
C THR A 380 17.82 -20.43 -21.83
N ASN A 381 18.65 -19.52 -21.32
CA ASN A 381 20.10 -19.43 -21.59
C ASN A 381 20.45 -19.27 -23.09
N ASN A 382 19.50 -18.85 -23.93
CA ASN A 382 19.72 -18.61 -25.35
C ASN A 382 19.94 -17.12 -25.61
N PRO A 383 21.11 -16.70 -26.19
CA PRO A 383 21.40 -15.28 -26.45
C PRO A 383 20.35 -14.58 -27.30
N LYS A 384 19.76 -15.26 -28.30
CA LYS A 384 18.71 -14.68 -29.15
C LYS A 384 17.45 -14.36 -28.34
N MET A 385 17.08 -15.22 -27.38
CA MET A 385 15.96 -15.00 -26.48
C MET A 385 16.26 -13.86 -25.49
N ALA A 386 17.49 -13.79 -24.99
CA ALA A 386 17.93 -12.69 -24.13
C ALA A 386 17.88 -11.34 -24.88
N ALA A 387 18.23 -11.31 -26.16
CA ALA A 387 18.10 -10.11 -27.00
C ALA A 387 16.63 -9.69 -27.18
N GLU A 388 15.69 -10.63 -27.34
CA GLU A 388 14.25 -10.36 -27.38
C GLU A 388 13.71 -9.79 -26.08
N ALA A 389 14.27 -10.16 -24.93
CA ALA A 389 13.85 -9.65 -23.63
C ALA A 389 14.10 -8.13 -23.47
N VAL A 390 15.13 -7.56 -24.11
CA VAL A 390 15.51 -6.14 -23.95
C VAL A 390 14.39 -5.17 -24.33
N PRO A 391 13.77 -5.22 -25.52
CA PRO A 391 12.70 -4.30 -25.87
C PRO A 391 11.46 -4.46 -24.97
N LEU A 392 11.14 -5.68 -24.53
CA LEU A 392 10.03 -5.94 -23.61
C LEU A 392 10.26 -5.24 -22.26
N LEU A 393 11.46 -5.39 -21.69
CA LEU A 393 11.82 -4.76 -20.41
C LEU A 393 11.89 -3.24 -20.51
N ARG A 394 12.42 -2.70 -21.61
CA ARG A 394 12.40 -1.24 -21.85
C ARG A 394 10.97 -0.70 -21.91
N ALA A 395 10.05 -1.41 -22.59
CA ALA A 395 8.65 -1.02 -22.65
C ALA A 395 7.97 -1.10 -21.25
N ALA A 396 8.27 -2.16 -20.49
CA ALA A 396 7.76 -2.31 -19.13
C ALA A 396 8.27 -1.21 -18.19
N ILE A 397 9.55 -0.87 -18.23
CA ILE A 397 10.18 0.19 -17.41
C ILE A 397 9.55 1.58 -17.65
N ILE A 398 9.09 1.88 -18.86
CA ILE A 398 8.37 3.14 -19.15
C ILE A 398 7.09 3.23 -18.32
N LYS A 399 6.41 2.10 -18.07
CA LYS A 399 5.19 2.02 -17.26
C LYS A 399 5.50 1.84 -15.77
N GLU A 400 6.62 1.18 -15.46
CA GLU A 400 7.07 0.81 -14.13
C GLU A 400 8.47 1.38 -13.84
N PRO A 401 8.66 2.71 -13.81
CA PRO A 401 9.99 3.33 -13.73
C PRO A 401 10.71 3.08 -12.40
N GLU A 402 9.96 2.69 -11.36
CA GLU A 402 10.51 2.36 -10.02
C GLU A 402 10.72 0.86 -9.81
N SER A 403 10.50 0.02 -10.84
CA SER A 403 10.64 -1.43 -10.75
C SER A 403 12.12 -1.85 -10.74
N GLY A 404 12.69 -2.03 -9.57
CA GLY A 404 14.05 -2.57 -9.43
C GLY A 404 14.22 -3.94 -10.09
N ASP A 405 13.17 -4.76 -10.09
CA ASP A 405 13.17 -6.09 -10.70
C ASP A 405 13.22 -6.01 -12.23
N ALA A 406 12.49 -5.08 -12.86
CA ALA A 406 12.56 -4.87 -14.30
C ALA A 406 13.96 -4.45 -14.74
N TYR A 407 14.60 -3.55 -14.00
CA TYR A 407 15.99 -3.15 -14.28
C TYR A 407 16.99 -4.28 -14.04
N GLU A 408 16.80 -5.12 -13.05
CA GLU A 408 17.65 -6.28 -12.81
C GLU A 408 17.56 -7.30 -13.94
N GLN A 409 16.34 -7.60 -14.41
CA GLN A 409 16.15 -8.45 -15.58
C GLN A 409 16.78 -7.83 -16.84
N LEU A 410 16.67 -6.51 -17.00
CA LEU A 410 17.30 -5.80 -18.11
C LEU A 410 18.84 -5.91 -18.06
N ALA A 411 19.42 -5.79 -16.87
CA ALA A 411 20.86 -5.97 -16.68
C ALA A 411 21.31 -7.40 -17.06
N MET A 412 20.51 -8.42 -16.67
CA MET A 412 20.80 -9.82 -17.05
C MET A 412 20.68 -10.04 -18.56
N ALA A 413 19.69 -9.45 -19.22
CA ALA A 413 19.53 -9.53 -20.66
C ALA A 413 20.72 -8.91 -21.40
N TYR A 414 21.13 -7.70 -21.01
CA TYR A 414 22.31 -7.05 -21.59
C TYR A 414 23.61 -7.82 -21.34
N GLY A 415 23.79 -8.33 -20.12
CA GLY A 415 24.98 -9.12 -19.77
C GLY A 415 25.11 -10.37 -20.63
N ARG A 416 23.99 -11.06 -20.92
CA ARG A 416 23.98 -12.24 -21.80
C ARG A 416 24.23 -11.91 -23.28
N ASN A 417 23.90 -10.69 -23.69
CA ASN A 417 24.17 -10.20 -25.04
C ASN A 417 25.60 -9.63 -25.17
N GLY A 418 26.37 -9.50 -24.10
CA GLY A 418 27.71 -8.91 -24.10
C GLY A 418 27.71 -7.35 -23.98
N ASP A 419 26.57 -6.73 -23.81
CA ASP A 419 26.40 -5.27 -23.70
C ASP A 419 26.71 -4.82 -22.26
N LEU A 420 27.99 -4.94 -21.86
CA LEU A 420 28.41 -4.75 -20.48
C LEU A 420 28.21 -3.32 -19.95
N ALA A 421 28.25 -2.30 -20.82
CA ALA A 421 28.00 -0.92 -20.40
C ALA A 421 26.54 -0.73 -19.99
N ASP A 422 25.61 -1.20 -20.80
CA ASP A 422 24.18 -1.15 -20.52
C ASP A 422 23.78 -2.08 -19.36
N ALA A 423 24.47 -3.22 -19.21
CA ALA A 423 24.24 -4.13 -18.06
C ALA A 423 24.62 -3.46 -16.73
N ASP A 424 25.77 -2.78 -16.66
CA ASP A 424 26.18 -2.05 -15.47
C ASP A 424 25.24 -0.87 -15.16
N LEU A 425 24.78 -0.14 -16.17
CA LEU A 425 23.85 0.97 -16.02
C LEU A 425 22.47 0.44 -15.52
N ALA A 426 21.95 -0.62 -16.10
CA ALA A 426 20.68 -1.22 -15.65
C ALA A 426 20.80 -1.76 -14.22
N SER A 427 21.94 -2.37 -13.84
CA SER A 427 22.21 -2.78 -12.47
C SER A 427 22.26 -1.60 -11.50
N ALA A 428 22.86 -0.48 -11.91
CA ALA A 428 22.88 0.76 -11.13
C ALA A 428 21.46 1.31 -10.92
N GLN A 429 20.63 1.29 -11.97
CA GLN A 429 19.23 1.71 -11.90
C GLN A 429 18.39 0.79 -10.99
N ALA A 430 18.64 -0.52 -11.02
CA ALA A 430 18.03 -1.48 -10.10
C ALA A 430 18.36 -1.17 -8.63
N ALA A 431 19.61 -0.96 -8.32
CA ALA A 431 20.08 -0.59 -6.98
C ALA A 431 19.48 0.75 -6.54
N PHE A 432 19.44 1.73 -7.44
CA PHE A 432 18.87 3.06 -7.18
C PHE A 432 17.36 2.98 -6.87
N ALA A 433 16.60 2.21 -7.66
CA ALA A 433 15.17 1.98 -7.46
C ALA A 433 14.88 1.31 -6.10
N ARG A 434 15.79 0.44 -5.62
CA ARG A 434 15.70 -0.19 -4.30
C ARG A 434 16.22 0.70 -3.15
N GLY A 435 16.69 1.91 -3.44
CA GLY A 435 17.25 2.84 -2.45
C GLY A 435 18.65 2.53 -1.98
N ASP A 436 19.34 1.54 -2.57
CA ASP A 436 20.75 1.27 -2.33
C ASP A 436 21.64 2.23 -3.12
N ASN A 437 21.71 3.46 -2.63
CA ASN A 437 22.41 4.55 -3.31
C ASN A 437 23.94 4.33 -3.35
N LYS A 438 24.49 3.50 -2.46
CA LYS A 438 25.94 3.20 -2.48
C LYS A 438 26.26 2.31 -3.66
N THR A 439 25.64 1.15 -3.74
CA THR A 439 25.81 0.20 -4.85
C THR A 439 25.42 0.84 -6.19
N ALA A 440 24.33 1.64 -6.23
CA ALA A 440 23.92 2.36 -7.42
C ALA A 440 25.05 3.26 -7.97
N ARG A 441 25.70 4.05 -7.12
CA ARG A 441 26.81 4.94 -7.53
C ARG A 441 28.04 4.17 -8.00
N GLU A 442 28.40 3.08 -7.30
CA GLU A 442 29.55 2.25 -7.69
C GLU A 442 29.36 1.62 -9.08
N LEU A 443 28.17 1.06 -9.32
CA LEU A 443 27.81 0.46 -10.61
C LEU A 443 27.69 1.52 -11.71
N ALA A 444 27.09 2.67 -11.42
CA ALA A 444 26.97 3.78 -12.36
C ALA A 444 28.33 4.37 -12.74
N ALA A 445 29.26 4.51 -11.77
CA ALA A 445 30.63 4.94 -12.06
C ALA A 445 31.35 3.96 -12.99
N ARG A 446 31.15 2.65 -12.80
CA ARG A 446 31.70 1.62 -13.69
C ARG A 446 31.08 1.68 -15.07
N ALA A 447 29.74 1.83 -15.19
CA ALA A 447 29.06 1.99 -16.47
C ALA A 447 29.58 3.21 -17.22
N LYS A 448 29.75 4.35 -16.54
CA LYS A 448 30.22 5.61 -17.10
C LYS A 448 31.60 5.48 -17.77
N THR A 449 32.51 4.64 -17.26
CA THR A 449 33.81 4.41 -17.89
C THR A 449 33.73 3.64 -19.21
N ARG A 450 32.62 2.96 -19.47
CA ARG A 450 32.41 2.14 -20.67
C ARG A 450 31.62 2.86 -21.77
N PHE A 451 30.88 3.90 -21.42
CA PHE A 451 30.13 4.70 -22.41
C PHE A 451 30.99 5.83 -22.98
N PRO A 452 30.76 6.19 -24.27
CA PRO A 452 31.31 7.43 -24.82
C PRO A 452 30.81 8.64 -24.03
N ILE A 453 31.71 9.58 -23.74
CA ILE A 453 31.38 10.81 -23.00
C ILE A 453 30.26 11.57 -23.69
N GLY A 454 29.23 11.97 -22.93
CA GLY A 454 28.08 12.70 -23.45
C GLY A 454 27.00 11.84 -24.13
N SER A 455 27.23 10.52 -24.27
CA SER A 455 26.16 9.62 -24.77
C SER A 455 25.01 9.51 -23.78
N PRO A 456 23.78 9.13 -24.23
CA PRO A 456 22.63 8.97 -23.33
C PRO A 456 22.87 8.01 -22.15
N GLY A 457 23.65 6.95 -22.36
CA GLY A 457 24.03 6.01 -21.28
C GLY A 457 24.98 6.66 -20.30
N TRP A 458 25.98 7.41 -20.79
CA TRP A 458 26.93 8.15 -19.96
C TRP A 458 26.21 9.18 -19.07
N VAL A 459 25.30 9.98 -19.66
CA VAL A 459 24.52 11.00 -18.93
C VAL A 459 23.68 10.37 -17.81
N ARG A 460 22.95 9.30 -18.10
CA ARG A 460 22.13 8.58 -17.08
C ARG A 460 23.00 8.00 -15.96
N ALA A 461 24.20 7.49 -16.31
CA ALA A 461 25.15 7.00 -15.29
C ALA A 461 25.67 8.17 -14.46
N ASP A 462 25.98 9.30 -15.07
CA ASP A 462 26.46 10.51 -14.38
C ASP A 462 25.42 11.07 -13.40
N ASP A 463 24.15 11.10 -13.80
CA ASP A 463 23.02 11.52 -12.94
C ASP A 463 22.94 10.68 -11.65
N ILE A 464 23.15 9.35 -11.75
CA ILE A 464 23.15 8.46 -10.59
C ILE A 464 24.39 8.71 -9.71
N VAL A 465 25.58 8.90 -10.31
CA VAL A 465 26.83 9.20 -9.58
C VAL A 465 26.70 10.53 -8.84
N ALA A 466 26.15 11.56 -9.50
CA ALA A 466 25.97 12.89 -8.95
C ALA A 466 24.81 12.99 -7.93
N PHE A 467 23.93 11.99 -7.86
CA PHE A 467 22.79 12.02 -6.95
C PHE A 467 23.23 12.12 -5.49
N ASN A 468 22.93 13.26 -4.87
CA ASN A 468 23.19 13.51 -3.46
C ASN A 468 21.89 13.63 -2.68
N LYS A 469 21.64 12.67 -1.78
CA LYS A 469 20.42 12.63 -0.95
C LYS A 469 20.26 13.90 -0.09
N ASN A 470 21.35 14.59 0.23
CA ASN A 470 21.35 15.77 1.11
C ASN A 470 20.91 17.07 0.42
N VAL A 471 20.95 17.14 -0.92
CA VAL A 471 20.58 18.38 -1.66
C VAL A 471 19.06 18.59 -1.69
N LYS A 472 18.26 17.53 -1.57
CA LYS A 472 16.77 17.66 -1.55
C LYS A 472 16.18 18.08 -0.19
N GLN A 473 16.99 18.23 0.87
CA GLN A 473 16.50 18.56 2.21
C GLN A 473 16.51 20.05 2.55
N ASN A 474 16.96 20.96 1.67
CA ASN A 474 17.03 22.37 2.01
C ASN A 474 16.74 23.30 0.82
N PRO A 475 15.46 23.41 0.34
CA PRO A 475 15.11 24.39 -0.69
C PRO A 475 15.14 25.85 -0.17
N LEU A 476 15.33 26.08 1.13
CA LEU A 476 15.27 27.41 1.74
C LEU A 476 16.62 28.04 2.10
N LYS A 477 17.76 27.42 1.73
CA LYS A 477 19.10 28.00 2.02
C LYS A 477 19.74 28.77 0.87
N ASN A 478 19.12 28.84 -0.30
CA ASN A 478 19.63 29.62 -1.44
C ASN A 478 18.59 30.64 -1.91
N GLY A 479 18.24 31.58 -1.04
CA GLY A 479 17.66 32.85 -1.44
C GLY A 479 18.69 33.97 -1.27
N PRO A 480 18.74 34.98 -2.12
CA PRO A 480 19.70 36.05 -2.12
C PRO A 480 19.66 36.89 -0.82
#